data_231a7253bda4a13f3466bd6b9eb173be
#
_entry.id   231a7253bda4a13f3466bd6b9eb173be
#
_cell.length_a   1.000
_cell.length_b   1.000
_cell.length_c   1.000
_cell.angle_alpha   90.00
_cell.angle_beta   90.00
_cell.angle_gamma   90.00
#
_symmetry.space_group_name_H-M   'P 1'
#
loop_
_entity.id
_entity.type
_entity.pdbx_description
1 polymer ?
#
loop_
_entity_poly.entity_id
_entity_poly.type
_entity_poly.pdbx_seq_one_letter_code
_entity_poly.pdbx_strand_id
1 'polypeptide(L)'
;FWLFTIAFATSVRCSPLTTVALPDFLIGRTILSASLQESARDFAAIDDLVYDRKDLPQIKAIANWIDTHCAEGEISYMIPHDTLYCPDHFKNCQLPATPINDKLAFGFSVPGTHNFPMQFFEAKYVLTADPFPLTHVNDPENEMSHKLNERFLAVRDEYFTQEATFDMGNGTTFTIWRRTVAPTRAEVEYY
;
A
#
# COMPACT_ATOMS: atom_id res chain seq x y z
N PHE A 1 29.40 19.86 -20.28
CA PHE A 1 29.23 18.76 -19.33
C PHE A 1 27.85 18.83 -18.65
N TRP A 2 27.51 19.96 -18.01
CA TRP A 2 26.21 20.16 -17.34
C TRP A 2 25.00 20.04 -18.30
N LEU A 3 25.08 20.59 -19.50
CA LEU A 3 24.01 20.47 -20.50
C LEU A 3 23.79 19.03 -20.94
N PHE A 4 24.85 18.22 -21.04
CA PHE A 4 24.75 16.81 -21.36
C PHE A 4 24.11 16.03 -20.22
N THR A 5 24.43 16.34 -18.98
CA THR A 5 23.85 15.69 -17.80
C THR A 5 22.36 16.00 -17.67
N ILE A 6 21.95 17.25 -17.94
CA ILE A 6 20.54 17.66 -17.93
C ILE A 6 19.78 17.00 -19.09
N ALA A 7 20.34 16.99 -20.30
CA ALA A 7 19.73 16.32 -21.45
C ALA A 7 19.62 14.81 -21.27
N PHE A 8 20.62 14.19 -20.64
CA PHE A 8 20.59 12.76 -20.30
C PHE A 8 19.52 12.45 -19.23
N ALA A 9 19.47 13.24 -18.18
CA ALA A 9 18.48 13.08 -17.11
C ALA A 9 17.03 13.28 -17.60
N THR A 10 16.82 14.26 -18.50
CA THR A 10 15.50 14.48 -19.12
C THR A 10 15.15 13.40 -20.15
N SER A 11 16.11 12.86 -20.88
CA SER A 11 15.89 11.76 -21.82
C SER A 11 15.53 10.46 -21.10
N VAL A 12 16.17 10.17 -19.98
CA VAL A 12 15.86 9.01 -19.13
C VAL A 12 14.45 9.14 -18.53
N ARG A 13 14.02 10.36 -18.22
CA ARG A 13 12.69 10.63 -17.63
C ARG A 13 11.54 10.59 -18.64
N CYS A 14 11.79 10.87 -19.90
CA CYS A 14 10.73 11.10 -20.90
C CYS A 14 10.70 10.08 -22.04
N SER A 15 11.54 9.04 -22.01
CA SER A 15 11.65 8.11 -23.13
C SER A 15 11.24 6.69 -22.75
N PRO A 16 10.36 6.04 -23.57
CA PRO A 16 10.15 4.60 -23.49
C PRO A 16 11.43 3.78 -23.80
N LEU A 17 12.53 4.43 -24.12
CA LEU A 17 13.86 3.84 -24.27
C LEU A 17 14.54 3.46 -22.95
N THR A 18 13.93 3.72 -21.80
CA THR A 18 14.41 3.24 -20.50
C THR A 18 14.32 1.73 -20.34
N THR A 19 13.60 1.05 -21.25
CA THR A 19 13.62 -0.41 -21.36
C THR A 19 14.80 -0.95 -22.18
N VAL A 20 15.56 -0.11 -22.88
CA VAL A 20 16.80 -0.50 -23.51
C VAL A 20 17.89 -0.52 -22.45
N ALA A 21 18.35 -1.71 -22.10
CA ALA A 21 19.50 -1.90 -21.21
C ALA A 21 20.66 -1.05 -21.73
N LEU A 22 20.88 0.11 -21.12
CA LEU A 22 22.08 0.89 -21.38
C LEU A 22 23.28 0.02 -21.03
N PRO A 23 24.31 -0.05 -21.90
CA PRO A 23 25.50 -0.84 -21.62
C PRO A 23 26.08 -0.50 -20.25
N ASP A 24 26.41 -1.50 -19.46
CA ASP A 24 26.91 -1.33 -18.08
C ASP A 24 28.08 -0.36 -17.95
N PHE A 25 28.85 -0.16 -19.03
CA PHE A 25 29.97 0.80 -19.04
C PHE A 25 29.50 2.26 -19.06
N LEU A 26 28.28 2.56 -19.55
CA LEU A 26 27.71 3.92 -19.54
C LEU A 26 27.03 4.24 -18.21
N ILE A 27 26.55 3.23 -17.52
CA ILE A 27 25.79 3.39 -16.26
C ILE A 27 26.68 3.06 -15.05
N GLY A 28 27.59 2.13 -15.17
CA GLY A 28 28.11 1.42 -14.02
C GLY A 28 29.43 1.89 -13.40
N ARG A 29 30.39 2.42 -14.11
CA ARG A 29 31.70 2.60 -13.51
C ARG A 29 32.38 3.96 -13.67
N THR A 30 31.93 4.80 -14.57
CA THR A 30 32.68 6.03 -14.89
C THR A 30 31.89 7.33 -14.76
N ILE A 31 30.56 7.30 -14.73
CA ILE A 31 29.73 8.51 -14.83
C ILE A 31 28.67 8.63 -13.74
N LEU A 32 28.15 7.51 -13.23
CA LEU A 32 27.09 7.51 -12.21
C LEU A 32 27.47 6.67 -11.01
N SER A 33 27.25 7.20 -9.82
CA SER A 33 27.41 6.44 -8.58
C SER A 33 26.40 5.29 -8.51
N ALA A 34 26.71 4.25 -7.74
CA ALA A 34 25.80 3.12 -7.53
C ALA A 34 24.41 3.56 -7.06
N SER A 35 24.34 4.62 -6.25
CA SER A 35 23.08 5.21 -5.76
C SER A 35 22.23 5.82 -6.88
N LEU A 36 22.84 6.43 -7.91
CA LEU A 36 22.10 6.95 -9.07
C LEU A 36 21.61 5.84 -9.98
N GLN A 37 22.34 4.72 -10.06
CA GLN A 37 21.93 3.56 -10.81
C GLN A 37 20.73 2.86 -10.14
N GLU A 38 20.76 2.74 -8.83
CA GLU A 38 19.67 2.19 -8.03
C GLU A 38 18.42 3.07 -8.12
N SER A 39 18.58 4.39 -7.95
CA SER A 39 17.49 5.34 -8.13
C SER A 39 16.90 5.34 -9.55
N ALA A 40 17.72 5.16 -10.59
CA ALA A 40 17.22 5.07 -11.96
C ALA A 40 16.41 3.77 -12.20
N ARG A 41 16.78 2.66 -11.57
CA ARG A 41 16.00 1.41 -11.60
C ARG A 41 14.69 1.56 -10.84
N ASP A 42 14.72 2.20 -9.69
CA ASP A 42 13.52 2.46 -8.89
C ASP A 42 12.54 3.37 -9.62
N PHE A 43 13.05 4.42 -10.30
CA PHE A 43 12.22 5.28 -11.13
C PHE A 43 11.63 4.56 -12.34
N ALA A 44 12.38 3.69 -13.01
CA ALA A 44 11.87 2.89 -14.11
C ALA A 44 10.80 1.89 -13.64
N ALA A 45 11.02 1.27 -12.49
CA ALA A 45 10.03 0.37 -11.87
C ALA A 45 8.75 1.12 -11.45
N ILE A 46 8.87 2.37 -10.97
CA ILE A 46 7.74 3.22 -10.61
C ILE A 46 6.93 3.62 -11.84
N ASP A 47 7.56 3.94 -12.95
CA ASP A 47 6.86 4.31 -14.19
C ASP A 47 6.03 3.12 -14.73
N ASP A 48 6.54 1.91 -14.71
CA ASP A 48 5.78 0.72 -15.12
C ASP A 48 4.61 0.43 -14.17
N LEU A 49 4.76 0.70 -12.88
CA LEU A 49 3.70 0.50 -11.89
C LEU A 49 2.59 1.56 -11.95
N VAL A 50 2.92 2.79 -12.30
CA VAL A 50 1.98 3.92 -12.30
C VAL A 50 1.10 3.96 -13.55
N TYR A 51 1.61 3.56 -14.72
CA TYR A 51 0.90 3.74 -16.00
C TYR A 51 0.14 2.52 -16.48
N ASP A 52 0.44 1.31 -16.02
CA ASP A 52 -0.24 0.08 -16.45
C ASP A 52 -0.78 -0.76 -15.28
N ARG A 53 -1.35 -0.10 -14.28
CA ARG A 53 -1.95 -0.77 -13.14
C ARG A 53 -3.25 -1.47 -13.53
N LYS A 54 -3.16 -2.78 -13.80
CA LYS A 54 -4.29 -3.61 -14.25
C LYS A 54 -5.36 -3.80 -13.20
N ASP A 55 -5.01 -3.66 -11.92
CA ASP A 55 -5.90 -3.79 -10.77
C ASP A 55 -6.58 -2.47 -10.35
N LEU A 56 -6.38 -1.38 -11.10
CA LEU A 56 -7.01 -0.09 -10.81
C LEU A 56 -8.55 -0.15 -10.74
N PRO A 57 -9.25 -0.92 -11.59
CA PRO A 57 -10.70 -1.09 -11.46
C PRO A 57 -11.12 -1.71 -10.13
N GLN A 58 -10.35 -2.66 -9.62
CA GLN A 58 -10.59 -3.34 -8.34
C GLN A 58 -10.32 -2.40 -7.16
N ILE A 59 -9.25 -1.61 -7.22
CA ILE A 59 -8.97 -0.57 -6.22
C ILE A 59 -10.13 0.42 -6.14
N LYS A 60 -10.62 0.88 -7.30
CA LYS A 60 -11.81 1.75 -7.38
C LYS A 60 -13.06 1.07 -6.82
N ALA A 61 -13.24 -0.22 -7.07
CA ALA A 61 -14.38 -0.97 -6.53
C ALA A 61 -14.32 -1.05 -5.00
N ILE A 62 -13.15 -1.29 -4.42
CA ILE A 62 -12.94 -1.28 -2.96
C ILE A 62 -13.20 0.12 -2.39
N ALA A 63 -12.66 1.18 -3.02
CA ALA A 63 -12.88 2.55 -2.60
C ALA A 63 -14.37 2.94 -2.63
N ASN A 64 -15.09 2.57 -3.69
CA ASN A 64 -16.54 2.77 -3.79
C ASN A 64 -17.31 1.98 -2.74
N TRP A 65 -16.87 0.76 -2.44
CA TRP A 65 -17.50 -0.04 -1.41
C TRP A 65 -17.38 0.63 -0.04
N ILE A 66 -16.17 1.10 0.31
CA ILE A 66 -15.93 1.84 1.55
C ILE A 66 -16.81 3.10 1.61
N ASP A 67 -16.81 3.88 0.54
CA ASP A 67 -17.60 5.12 0.49
C ASP A 67 -19.09 4.87 0.72
N THR A 68 -19.61 3.79 0.17
CA THR A 68 -21.03 3.43 0.25
C THR A 68 -21.43 2.84 1.61
N HIS A 69 -20.54 2.10 2.28
CA HIS A 69 -20.86 1.34 3.49
C HIS A 69 -20.41 2.02 4.78
N CYS A 70 -19.45 2.96 4.71
CA CYS A 70 -19.06 3.79 5.82
C CYS A 70 -19.88 5.08 5.84
N ALA A 71 -20.67 5.26 6.88
CA ALA A 71 -21.34 6.53 7.15
C ALA A 71 -20.33 7.62 7.51
N GLU A 72 -20.81 8.87 7.62
CA GLU A 72 -19.99 9.97 8.09
C GLU A 72 -19.51 9.70 9.53
N GLY A 73 -18.21 9.83 9.75
CA GLY A 73 -17.56 9.54 11.03
C GLY A 73 -17.23 8.06 11.29
N GLU A 74 -17.68 7.13 10.43
CA GLU A 74 -17.24 5.74 10.48
C GLU A 74 -15.95 5.56 9.68
N ILE A 75 -15.05 4.70 10.17
CA ILE A 75 -13.78 4.41 9.51
C ILE A 75 -13.65 2.94 9.17
N SER A 76 -12.95 2.67 8.08
CA SER A 76 -12.36 1.38 7.73
C SER A 76 -10.87 1.42 8.06
N TYR A 77 -10.30 0.30 8.44
CA TYR A 77 -8.86 0.17 8.69
C TYR A 77 -8.23 -0.78 7.69
N MET A 78 -7.18 -0.34 7.00
CA MET A 78 -6.42 -1.17 6.07
C MET A 78 -5.17 -1.68 6.76
N ILE A 79 -5.08 -3.02 6.94
CA ILE A 79 -3.90 -3.65 7.53
C ILE A 79 -2.74 -3.71 6.54
N PRO A 80 -2.93 -4.15 5.27
CA PRO A 80 -1.84 -4.16 4.30
C PRO A 80 -1.32 -2.74 4.05
N HIS A 81 0.00 -2.61 4.11
CA HIS A 81 0.69 -1.36 3.78
C HIS A 81 2.02 -1.69 3.12
N ASP A 82 2.07 -1.61 1.80
CA ASP A 82 3.29 -1.79 1.03
C ASP A 82 3.28 -0.93 -0.23
N THR A 83 4.33 -1.02 -1.03
CA THR A 83 4.48 -0.23 -2.26
C THR A 83 3.38 -0.50 -3.27
N LEU A 84 2.92 -1.76 -3.37
CA LEU A 84 1.88 -2.14 -4.33
C LEU A 84 0.48 -1.74 -3.84
N TYR A 85 0.21 -1.91 -2.56
CA TYR A 85 -1.08 -1.64 -1.93
C TYR A 85 -0.95 -0.64 -0.76
N CYS A 86 -0.47 0.56 -1.10
CA CYS A 86 -0.48 1.69 -0.19
C CYS A 86 -1.91 2.23 -0.04
N PRO A 87 -2.37 2.56 1.17
CA PRO A 87 -3.69 3.19 1.38
C PRO A 87 -3.94 4.43 0.53
N ASP A 88 -2.90 5.18 0.22
CA ASP A 88 -3.02 6.36 -0.65
C ASP A 88 -3.44 6.03 -2.09
N HIS A 89 -3.15 4.82 -2.57
CA HIS A 89 -3.65 4.37 -3.86
C HIS A 89 -5.18 4.26 -3.87
N PHE A 90 -5.76 3.78 -2.79
CA PHE A 90 -7.22 3.68 -2.62
C PHE A 90 -7.86 5.04 -2.43
N LYS A 91 -7.21 5.93 -1.66
CA LYS A 91 -7.70 7.29 -1.43
C LYS A 91 -7.68 8.13 -2.70
N ASN A 92 -6.64 7.99 -3.52
CA ASN A 92 -6.39 8.82 -4.69
C ASN A 92 -6.92 8.23 -6.01
N CYS A 93 -7.44 7.00 -6.01
CA CYS A 93 -7.89 6.32 -7.24
C CYS A 93 -9.07 7.00 -7.96
N GLN A 94 -9.78 7.90 -7.29
CA GLN A 94 -10.98 8.58 -7.80
C GLN A 94 -10.78 10.10 -8.02
N LEU A 95 -9.54 10.57 -8.10
CA LEU A 95 -9.30 12.01 -8.33
C LEU A 95 -10.20 12.61 -9.41
N PRO A 96 -10.69 13.86 -9.24
CA PRO A 96 -10.34 14.84 -8.20
C PRO A 96 -11.08 14.69 -6.86
N ALA A 97 -12.10 13.83 -6.77
CA ALA A 97 -12.81 13.59 -5.53
C ALA A 97 -12.19 12.38 -4.81
N THR A 98 -11.94 12.51 -3.53
CA THR A 98 -11.45 11.43 -2.68
C THR A 98 -12.37 11.26 -1.46
N PRO A 99 -13.59 10.74 -1.68
CA PRO A 99 -14.61 10.67 -0.62
C PRO A 99 -14.21 9.76 0.55
N ILE A 100 -13.18 8.92 0.38
CA ILE A 100 -12.76 7.97 1.41
C ILE A 100 -11.56 8.44 2.25
N ASN A 101 -11.06 9.67 2.05
CA ASN A 101 -9.91 10.16 2.82
C ASN A 101 -10.10 10.03 4.33
N ASP A 102 -11.27 10.45 4.82
CA ASP A 102 -11.60 10.39 6.24
C ASP A 102 -12.19 9.03 6.66
N LYS A 103 -12.50 8.16 5.68
CA LYS A 103 -13.11 6.84 5.90
C LYS A 103 -12.11 5.70 5.89
N LEU A 104 -10.88 5.91 5.43
CA LEU A 104 -9.84 4.89 5.36
C LEU A 104 -8.65 5.26 6.23
N ALA A 105 -8.52 4.56 7.36
CA ALA A 105 -7.39 4.64 8.25
C ALA A 105 -6.36 3.52 7.96
N PHE A 106 -5.14 3.74 8.36
CA PHE A 106 -4.05 2.78 8.30
C PHE A 106 -2.99 3.15 9.34
N GLY A 107 -2.03 2.28 9.56
CA GLY A 107 -0.90 2.57 10.42
C GLY A 107 0.38 2.01 9.83
N PHE A 108 1.49 2.59 10.23
CA PHE A 108 2.83 2.12 9.92
C PHE A 108 3.72 2.29 11.16
N SER A 109 4.74 1.47 11.28
CA SER A 109 5.73 1.61 12.34
C SER A 109 6.65 2.78 12.04
N VAL A 110 6.89 3.61 13.04
CA VAL A 110 7.97 4.59 13.00
C VAL A 110 9.11 4.04 13.84
N PRO A 111 10.33 3.92 13.30
CA PRO A 111 11.47 3.42 14.06
C PRO A 111 11.62 4.15 15.42
N GLY A 112 11.70 3.39 16.49
CA GLY A 112 11.81 3.93 17.85
C GLY A 112 10.49 4.32 18.51
N THR A 113 9.34 4.14 17.84
CA THR A 113 8.03 4.28 18.44
C THR A 113 7.33 2.93 18.52
N HIS A 114 6.59 2.69 19.60
CA HIS A 114 5.81 1.45 19.80
C HIS A 114 4.31 1.79 19.90
N ASN A 115 3.86 2.72 19.08
CA ASN A 115 2.48 3.14 19.09
C ASN A 115 1.61 2.15 18.32
N PHE A 116 0.68 1.51 19.02
CA PHE A 116 -0.36 0.73 18.38
C PHE A 116 -1.36 1.66 17.66
N PRO A 117 -1.82 1.32 16.45
CA PRO A 117 -2.79 2.14 15.73
C PRO A 117 -4.19 2.00 16.34
N MET A 118 -4.52 2.85 17.29
CA MET A 118 -5.81 2.82 18.00
C MET A 118 -7.02 2.87 17.07
N GLN A 119 -6.88 3.49 15.89
CA GLN A 119 -7.90 3.53 14.85
C GLN A 119 -8.37 2.14 14.39
N PHE A 120 -7.55 1.10 14.57
CA PHE A 120 -7.95 -0.28 14.30
C PHE A 120 -9.15 -0.71 15.19
N PHE A 121 -9.16 -0.29 16.45
CA PHE A 121 -10.28 -0.60 17.37
C PHE A 121 -11.52 0.26 17.11
N GLU A 122 -11.34 1.44 16.55
CA GLU A 122 -12.44 2.35 16.18
C GLU A 122 -13.08 1.96 14.84
N ALA A 123 -12.37 1.16 14.04
CA ALA A 123 -12.80 0.79 12.71
C ALA A 123 -14.02 -0.14 12.72
N LYS A 124 -15.02 0.23 11.92
CA LYS A 124 -16.19 -0.61 11.63
C LYS A 124 -15.83 -1.76 10.69
N TYR A 125 -14.96 -1.49 9.74
CA TYR A 125 -14.49 -2.47 8.77
C TYR A 125 -12.97 -2.58 8.80
N VAL A 126 -12.47 -3.79 8.57
CA VAL A 126 -11.03 -4.07 8.45
C VAL A 126 -10.77 -4.71 7.09
N LEU A 127 -9.76 -4.22 6.39
CA LEU A 127 -9.30 -4.74 5.10
C LEU A 127 -8.05 -5.58 5.32
N THR A 128 -8.06 -6.78 4.76
CA THR A 128 -6.90 -7.69 4.70
C THR A 128 -6.60 -8.07 3.27
N ALA A 129 -5.41 -8.56 3.00
CA ALA A 129 -5.00 -9.11 1.71
C ALA A 129 -4.45 -10.53 1.88
N ASP A 130 -4.74 -11.41 0.91
CA ASP A 130 -4.22 -12.76 0.83
C ASP A 130 -3.74 -13.06 -0.61
N PRO A 131 -2.46 -13.43 -0.83
CA PRO A 131 -1.39 -13.43 0.17
C PRO A 131 -1.14 -12.04 0.73
N PHE A 132 -0.71 -11.99 2.01
CA PHE A 132 -0.33 -10.72 2.62
C PHE A 132 0.93 -10.19 1.91
N PRO A 133 0.98 -8.90 1.53
CA PRO A 133 2.12 -8.35 0.81
C PRO A 133 3.41 -8.50 1.62
N LEU A 134 4.43 -9.09 0.99
CA LEU A 134 5.73 -9.37 1.62
C LEU A 134 6.83 -8.42 1.18
N THR A 135 6.52 -7.44 0.34
CA THR A 135 7.48 -6.40 -0.02
C THR A 135 7.92 -5.66 1.24
N HIS A 136 9.21 -5.46 1.37
CA HIS A 136 9.80 -4.83 2.55
C HIS A 136 9.60 -5.61 3.88
N VAL A 137 9.61 -6.95 3.84
CA VAL A 137 9.49 -7.80 5.04
C VAL A 137 10.49 -7.42 6.15
N ASN A 138 11.66 -6.94 5.76
CA ASN A 138 12.71 -6.48 6.68
C ASN A 138 12.63 -4.98 7.00
N ASP A 139 11.62 -4.29 6.48
CA ASP A 139 11.44 -2.88 6.76
C ASP A 139 10.75 -2.72 8.13
N PRO A 140 11.39 -2.06 9.10
CA PRO A 140 10.78 -1.79 10.40
C PRO A 140 9.42 -1.07 10.29
N GLU A 141 9.20 -0.32 9.22
CA GLU A 141 7.95 0.39 8.98
C GLU A 141 6.77 -0.56 8.74
N ASN A 142 7.02 -1.76 8.22
CA ASN A 142 5.99 -2.76 7.94
C ASN A 142 5.81 -3.81 9.03
N GLU A 143 6.69 -3.85 10.04
CA GLU A 143 6.64 -4.82 11.13
C GLU A 143 5.28 -4.81 11.85
N MET A 144 4.72 -3.63 12.07
CA MET A 144 3.43 -3.48 12.73
C MET A 144 2.30 -4.09 11.89
N SER A 145 2.26 -3.84 10.59
CA SER A 145 1.23 -4.38 9.69
C SER A 145 1.27 -5.90 9.64
N HIS A 146 2.47 -6.49 9.61
CA HIS A 146 2.63 -7.95 9.67
C HIS A 146 2.13 -8.54 10.99
N LYS A 147 2.55 -7.99 12.11
CA LYS A 147 2.11 -8.46 13.44
C LYS A 147 0.61 -8.27 13.64
N LEU A 148 0.08 -7.14 13.20
CA LEU A 148 -1.35 -6.87 13.26
C LEU A 148 -2.14 -7.88 12.42
N ASN A 149 -1.66 -8.20 11.20
CA ASN A 149 -2.31 -9.18 10.34
C ASN A 149 -2.31 -10.59 10.96
N GLU A 150 -1.17 -11.04 11.48
CA GLU A 150 -1.08 -12.35 12.15
C GLU A 150 -2.06 -12.46 13.32
N ARG A 151 -2.10 -11.46 14.18
CA ARG A 151 -3.00 -11.42 15.33
C ARG A 151 -4.46 -11.34 14.92
N PHE A 152 -4.76 -10.49 13.92
CA PHE A 152 -6.10 -10.37 13.36
C PHE A 152 -6.61 -11.72 12.84
N LEU A 153 -5.82 -12.42 12.03
CA LEU A 153 -6.20 -13.71 11.46
C LEU A 153 -6.46 -14.78 12.54
N ALA A 154 -5.78 -14.71 13.68
CA ALA A 154 -5.96 -15.65 14.77
C ALA A 154 -7.29 -15.50 15.52
N VAL A 155 -7.85 -14.29 15.56
CA VAL A 155 -9.06 -13.99 16.36
C VAL A 155 -10.22 -13.40 15.54
N ARG A 156 -10.04 -13.26 14.23
CA ARG A 156 -11.03 -12.56 13.38
C ARG A 156 -12.43 -13.12 13.50
N ASP A 157 -12.58 -14.43 13.55
CA ASP A 157 -13.89 -15.11 13.56
C ASP A 157 -14.67 -14.88 14.87
N GLU A 158 -14.00 -14.40 15.93
CA GLU A 158 -14.62 -14.04 17.20
C GLU A 158 -15.23 -12.62 17.15
N TYR A 159 -14.60 -11.71 16.42
CA TYR A 159 -14.94 -10.29 16.45
C TYR A 159 -15.46 -9.73 15.13
N PHE A 160 -15.29 -10.47 14.03
CA PHE A 160 -15.59 -9.97 12.70
C PHE A 160 -16.34 -10.99 11.85
N THR A 161 -17.08 -10.47 10.88
CA THR A 161 -17.76 -11.25 9.84
C THR A 161 -17.27 -10.77 8.48
N GLN A 162 -17.04 -11.69 7.55
CA GLN A 162 -16.68 -11.36 6.17
C GLN A 162 -17.87 -10.70 5.46
N GLU A 163 -17.65 -9.55 4.85
CA GLU A 163 -18.68 -8.78 4.13
C GLU A 163 -18.46 -8.77 2.62
N ALA A 164 -17.22 -8.62 2.17
CA ALA A 164 -16.91 -8.55 0.74
C ALA A 164 -15.52 -9.11 0.44
N THR A 165 -15.34 -9.53 -0.81
CA THR A 165 -14.05 -10.04 -1.33
C THR A 165 -13.81 -9.47 -2.71
N PHE A 166 -12.58 -9.08 -3.00
CA PHE A 166 -12.16 -8.47 -4.27
C PHE A 166 -10.90 -9.18 -4.78
N ASP A 167 -11.02 -9.86 -5.92
CA ASP A 167 -9.87 -10.44 -6.64
C ASP A 167 -9.19 -9.33 -7.43
N MET A 168 -7.92 -9.08 -7.14
CA MET A 168 -7.12 -8.03 -7.79
C MET A 168 -6.61 -8.43 -9.19
N GLY A 169 -6.83 -9.68 -9.60
CA GLY A 169 -6.40 -10.20 -10.91
C GLY A 169 -4.90 -10.49 -11.04
N ASN A 170 -4.14 -10.35 -9.96
CA ASN A 170 -2.71 -10.64 -9.89
C ASN A 170 -2.38 -11.75 -8.87
N GLY A 171 -3.39 -12.49 -8.44
CA GLY A 171 -3.28 -13.54 -7.42
C GLY A 171 -3.46 -13.04 -5.99
N THR A 172 -3.69 -11.74 -5.78
CA THR A 172 -4.02 -11.17 -4.47
C THR A 172 -5.52 -10.99 -4.35
N THR A 173 -6.07 -11.31 -3.20
CA THR A 173 -7.48 -11.12 -2.85
C THR A 173 -7.58 -10.20 -1.65
N PHE A 174 -8.33 -9.11 -1.78
CA PHE A 174 -8.69 -8.28 -0.64
C PHE A 174 -10.01 -8.77 -0.05
N THR A 175 -10.05 -8.84 1.28
CA THR A 175 -11.27 -9.18 2.04
C THR A 175 -11.59 -8.06 3.01
N ILE A 176 -12.87 -7.68 3.04
CA ILE A 176 -13.42 -6.69 3.97
C ILE A 176 -14.18 -7.44 5.05
N TRP A 177 -13.82 -7.15 6.29
CA TRP A 177 -14.38 -7.73 7.49
C TRP A 177 -15.12 -6.67 8.27
N ARG A 178 -16.37 -6.93 8.64
CA ARG A 178 -17.16 -6.04 9.50
C ARG A 178 -17.00 -6.46 10.96
N ARG A 179 -16.71 -5.51 11.83
CA ARG A 179 -16.71 -5.71 13.26
C ARG A 179 -18.13 -5.99 13.76
N THR A 180 -18.31 -7.07 14.50
CA THR A 180 -19.61 -7.51 15.01
C THR A 180 -19.80 -7.18 16.48
N VAL A 181 -18.71 -6.98 17.22
CA VAL A 181 -18.69 -6.76 18.66
C VAL A 181 -17.83 -5.53 18.96
N ALA A 182 -18.28 -4.71 19.90
CA ALA A 182 -17.46 -3.59 20.39
C ALA A 182 -16.12 -4.09 20.95
N PRO A 183 -15.02 -3.35 20.77
CA PRO A 183 -13.73 -3.73 21.31
C PRO A 183 -13.79 -4.01 22.81
N THR A 184 -13.24 -5.12 23.24
CA THR A 184 -13.16 -5.48 24.65
C THR A 184 -11.77 -5.17 25.20
N ARG A 185 -11.66 -5.05 26.52
CA ARG A 185 -10.36 -4.90 27.15
C ARG A 185 -9.44 -6.10 26.84
N ALA A 186 -9.97 -7.31 26.82
CA ALA A 186 -9.21 -8.51 26.51
C ALA A 186 -8.68 -8.50 25.07
N GLU A 187 -9.47 -8.00 24.10
CA GLU A 187 -9.01 -7.81 22.73
C GLU A 187 -7.88 -6.78 22.67
N VAL A 188 -8.03 -5.63 23.33
CA VAL A 188 -6.98 -4.58 23.36
C VAL A 188 -5.68 -5.08 24.00
N GLU A 189 -5.76 -5.88 25.06
CA GLU A 189 -4.60 -6.47 25.72
C GLU A 189 -3.94 -7.59 24.88
N TYR A 190 -4.69 -8.22 23.97
CA TYR A 190 -4.17 -9.26 23.06
C TYR A 190 -3.31 -8.63 21.95
N TYR A 191 -3.73 -7.52 21.38
CA TYR A 191 -2.98 -6.81 20.31
C TYR A 191 -1.80 -6.00 20.87
#